data_690cca8ec8f1f2cd23a0799009798ca9
#
_entry.id   690cca8ec8f1f2cd23a0799009798ca9
#
_cell.length_a   1.000
_cell.length_b   1.000
_cell.length_c   1.000
_cell.angle_alpha   90.00
_cell.angle_beta   90.00
_cell.angle_gamma   90.00
#
_symmetry.space_group_name_H-M   'P 1'
#
loop_
_entity.id
_entity.type
_entity.pdbx_description
1 polymer ?
#
loop_
_entity_poly.entity_id
_entity_poly.type
_entity_poly.pdbx_seq_one_letter_code
_entity_poly.pdbx_strand_id
1 'polypeptide(L)'
;VLILYLLVGVALFGTLTSTIFLGLALAGAIKFHRDARQASDALSRVKDFPPVSVLKPVHGLEVRLKEKLEGFFRQDYPAYEILFAADEENDSALDVVREVSVRYAQIPCKILVNGIPPWPNPPAYSFSRMSELAENEILVTSDSDVEVAPNYLREVVAPLLDPKVGMVTCVYRGKNTAGFWSGLTAIGMSVEMTAGVLVANLLEGMKFGLGPTIAVKKEALARIGGYQTLGDYFANDFMIGHLIDAAGYHVVLSQHVIEHVVHQKNFQVMWDNQFRWAKSTRYSRPKGHFGSGLIFALPYGLLGLVAAIALGKPGLGLALLGAAVLNRILESWLVGWGVVRDPVALKEFWLYAIRDFLGFIVWAASYTGARAVWRDSRYELRGDKIVLRKNAGTSQAAGSSGAPQSHPNSHH
;
A
#
# COMPACT_ATOMS: atom_id res chain seq x y z
N VAL A 1 -4.59 43.72 6.42
CA VAL A 1 -5.96 43.36 6.83
C VAL A 1 -6.59 42.46 5.79
N LEU A 2 -6.69 42.84 4.48
CA LEU A 2 -7.32 42.04 3.43
C LEU A 2 -6.73 40.61 3.32
N ILE A 3 -5.40 40.47 3.34
CA ILE A 3 -4.72 39.17 3.29
C ILE A 3 -5.16 38.27 4.48
N LEU A 4 -5.27 38.84 5.69
CA LEU A 4 -5.71 38.07 6.85
C LEU A 4 -7.14 37.56 6.72
N TYR A 5 -8.06 38.37 6.16
CA TYR A 5 -9.42 37.91 5.86
C TYR A 5 -9.44 36.80 4.78
N LEU A 6 -8.57 36.87 3.77
CA LEU A 6 -8.40 35.81 2.78
C LEU A 6 -7.89 34.52 3.43
N LEU A 7 -6.92 34.61 4.34
CA LEU A 7 -6.40 33.43 5.06
C LEU A 7 -7.47 32.80 5.97
N VAL A 8 -8.29 33.62 6.65
CA VAL A 8 -9.46 33.11 7.41
C VAL A 8 -10.45 32.46 6.46
N GLY A 9 -10.71 33.02 5.28
CA GLY A 9 -11.56 32.42 4.26
C GLY A 9 -11.04 31.05 3.80
N VAL A 10 -9.73 30.91 3.56
CA VAL A 10 -9.09 29.63 3.22
C VAL A 10 -9.22 28.63 4.38
N ALA A 11 -9.03 29.07 5.63
CA ALA A 11 -9.18 28.21 6.81
C ALA A 11 -10.62 27.72 6.98
N LEU A 12 -11.62 28.59 6.82
CA LEU A 12 -13.04 28.22 6.85
C LEU A 12 -13.38 27.21 5.74
N PHE A 13 -12.90 27.44 4.53
CA PHE A 13 -13.10 26.53 3.41
C PHE A 13 -12.47 25.17 3.67
N GLY A 14 -11.21 25.10 4.13
CA GLY A 14 -10.55 23.85 4.47
C GLY A 14 -11.22 23.11 5.64
N THR A 15 -11.69 23.84 6.66
CA THR A 15 -12.47 23.24 7.76
C THR A 15 -13.80 22.67 7.27
N LEU A 16 -14.47 23.35 6.34
CA LEU A 16 -15.72 22.86 5.73
C LEU A 16 -15.46 21.58 4.91
N THR A 17 -14.46 21.60 4.02
CA THR A 17 -14.15 20.45 3.13
C THR A 17 -13.69 19.23 3.92
N SER A 18 -12.84 19.39 4.95
CA SER A 18 -12.45 18.29 5.83
C SER A 18 -13.63 17.73 6.64
N THR A 19 -14.59 18.57 7.02
CA THR A 19 -15.80 18.10 7.72
C THR A 19 -16.75 17.35 6.78
N ILE A 20 -16.90 17.80 5.53
CA ILE A 20 -17.63 17.06 4.50
C ILE A 20 -16.96 15.70 4.26
N PHE A 21 -15.62 15.65 4.17
CA PHE A 21 -14.89 14.39 4.01
C PHE A 21 -15.11 13.43 5.18
N LEU A 22 -15.09 13.92 6.42
CA LEU A 22 -15.44 13.11 7.60
C LEU A 22 -16.86 12.51 7.49
N GLY A 23 -17.84 13.30 7.04
CA GLY A 23 -19.19 12.81 6.77
C GLY A 23 -19.25 11.71 5.71
N LEU A 24 -18.49 11.87 4.61
CA LEU A 24 -18.35 10.84 3.57
C LEU A 24 -17.62 9.59 4.09
N ALA A 25 -16.58 9.75 4.91
CA ALA A 25 -15.87 8.63 5.52
C ALA A 25 -16.78 7.83 6.45
N LEU A 26 -17.64 8.50 7.24
CA LEU A 26 -18.65 7.84 8.06
C LEU A 26 -19.67 7.07 7.20
N ALA A 27 -20.17 7.67 6.12
CA ALA A 27 -21.09 6.99 5.20
C ALA A 27 -20.41 5.77 4.54
N GLY A 28 -19.12 5.90 4.16
CA GLY A 28 -18.30 4.81 3.65
C GLY A 28 -18.08 3.69 4.67
N ALA A 29 -17.87 4.05 5.95
CA ALA A 29 -17.75 3.07 7.04
C ALA A 29 -19.06 2.29 7.28
N ILE A 30 -20.19 2.98 7.23
CA ILE A 30 -21.53 2.34 7.32
C ILE A 30 -21.74 1.37 6.15
N LYS A 31 -21.40 1.79 4.92
CA LYS A 31 -21.44 0.89 3.74
C LYS A 31 -20.54 -0.31 3.95
N PHE A 32 -19.30 -0.12 4.37
CA PHE A 32 -18.34 -1.20 4.61
C PHE A 32 -18.89 -2.22 5.62
N HIS A 33 -19.46 -1.79 6.73
CA HIS A 33 -20.05 -2.70 7.72
C HIS A 33 -21.30 -3.42 7.20
N ARG A 34 -22.10 -2.77 6.37
CA ARG A 34 -23.25 -3.43 5.73
C ARG A 34 -22.76 -4.51 4.75
N ASP A 35 -21.79 -4.19 3.90
CA ASP A 35 -21.22 -5.11 2.94
C ASP A 35 -20.50 -6.27 3.67
N ALA A 36 -19.88 -6.01 4.85
CA ALA A 36 -19.29 -7.02 5.71
C ALA A 36 -20.31 -8.07 6.20
N ARG A 37 -21.48 -7.63 6.63
CA ARG A 37 -22.53 -8.57 7.06
C ARG A 37 -23.01 -9.46 5.91
N GLN A 38 -23.23 -8.86 4.75
CA GLN A 38 -23.67 -9.61 3.55
C GLN A 38 -22.59 -10.64 3.12
N ALA A 39 -21.31 -10.24 3.18
CA ALA A 39 -20.22 -11.16 2.84
C ALA A 39 -20.04 -12.27 3.87
N SER A 40 -20.22 -11.99 5.17
CA SER A 40 -20.21 -13.02 6.21
C SER A 40 -21.35 -14.05 6.01
N ASP A 41 -22.55 -13.56 5.68
CA ASP A 41 -23.69 -14.43 5.38
C ASP A 41 -23.44 -15.26 4.10
N ALA A 42 -22.83 -14.67 3.07
CA ALA A 42 -22.45 -15.37 1.86
C ALA A 42 -21.37 -16.42 2.14
N LEU A 43 -20.33 -16.06 2.89
CA LEU A 43 -19.22 -16.94 3.27
C LEU A 43 -19.71 -18.18 4.03
N SER A 44 -20.69 -18.03 4.94
CA SER A 44 -21.24 -19.14 5.72
C SER A 44 -21.96 -20.21 4.88
N ARG A 45 -22.33 -19.86 3.63
CA ARG A 45 -23.00 -20.75 2.67
C ARG A 45 -22.02 -21.44 1.72
N VAL A 46 -20.76 -20.99 1.68
CA VAL A 46 -19.74 -21.60 0.83
C VAL A 46 -19.32 -22.95 1.41
N LYS A 47 -19.60 -24.02 0.67
CA LYS A 47 -19.21 -25.38 1.07
C LYS A 47 -17.85 -25.77 0.50
N ASP A 48 -17.61 -25.39 -0.76
CA ASP A 48 -16.43 -25.78 -1.50
C ASP A 48 -15.64 -24.54 -1.92
N PHE A 49 -14.37 -24.52 -1.58
CA PHE A 49 -13.44 -23.48 -1.98
C PHE A 49 -12.51 -24.02 -3.06
N PRO A 50 -12.30 -23.27 -4.17
CA PRO A 50 -11.32 -23.65 -5.18
C PRO A 50 -9.91 -23.58 -4.60
N PRO A 51 -8.95 -24.38 -5.08
CA PRO A 51 -7.57 -24.27 -4.68
C PRO A 51 -6.96 -22.94 -5.12
N VAL A 52 -5.99 -22.42 -4.34
CA VAL A 52 -5.37 -21.11 -4.58
C VAL A 52 -3.84 -21.19 -4.54
N SER A 53 -3.18 -20.29 -5.27
CA SER A 53 -1.74 -20.09 -5.20
C SER A 53 -1.43 -18.74 -4.55
N VAL A 54 -0.73 -18.76 -3.41
CA VAL A 54 -0.26 -17.57 -2.71
C VAL A 54 1.09 -17.18 -3.28
N LEU A 55 1.23 -15.94 -3.77
CA LEU A 55 2.45 -15.40 -4.38
C LEU A 55 3.07 -14.38 -3.43
N LYS A 56 4.25 -14.68 -2.90
CA LYS A 56 4.87 -13.85 -1.85
C LYS A 56 6.33 -13.54 -2.18
N PRO A 57 6.64 -12.37 -2.76
CA PRO A 57 8.02 -11.93 -2.91
C PRO A 57 8.62 -11.68 -1.52
N VAL A 58 9.89 -12.05 -1.33
CA VAL A 58 10.63 -11.85 -0.09
C VAL A 58 11.97 -11.18 -0.37
N HIS A 59 12.51 -10.42 0.59
CA HIS A 59 13.79 -9.76 0.45
C HIS A 59 14.40 -9.45 1.82
N GLY A 60 15.58 -10.00 2.09
CA GLY A 60 16.34 -9.77 3.30
C GLY A 60 15.62 -10.16 4.60
N LEU A 61 16.29 -9.95 5.72
CA LEU A 61 15.70 -10.21 7.03
C LEU A 61 14.86 -9.02 7.50
N GLU A 62 13.58 -9.05 7.19
CA GLU A 62 12.63 -8.10 7.73
C GLU A 62 12.25 -8.42 9.18
N VAL A 63 11.83 -7.38 9.91
CA VAL A 63 11.33 -7.54 11.28
C VAL A 63 10.14 -8.50 11.30
N ARG A 64 10.18 -9.50 12.18
CA ARG A 64 9.14 -10.53 12.35
C ARG A 64 8.86 -11.34 11.07
N LEU A 65 9.87 -11.51 10.20
CA LEU A 65 9.68 -12.22 8.93
C LEU A 65 9.12 -13.64 9.16
N LYS A 66 9.66 -14.37 10.15
CA LYS A 66 9.24 -15.73 10.45
C LYS A 66 7.77 -15.81 10.84
N GLU A 67 7.31 -14.97 11.76
CA GLU A 67 5.91 -14.93 12.20
C GLU A 67 4.97 -14.54 11.06
N LYS A 68 5.40 -13.58 10.23
CA LYS A 68 4.64 -13.18 9.03
C LYS A 68 4.47 -14.36 8.06
N LEU A 69 5.54 -15.08 7.78
CA LEU A 69 5.50 -16.25 6.90
C LEU A 69 4.63 -17.37 7.50
N GLU A 70 4.81 -17.69 8.80
CA GLU A 70 4.00 -18.72 9.47
C GLU A 70 2.49 -18.45 9.37
N GLY A 71 2.05 -17.19 9.36
CA GLY A 71 0.65 -16.82 9.17
C GLY A 71 0.07 -17.37 7.86
N PHE A 72 0.85 -17.39 6.78
CA PHE A 72 0.41 -17.94 5.50
C PHE A 72 0.40 -19.47 5.47
N PHE A 73 1.21 -20.15 6.26
CA PHE A 73 1.19 -21.60 6.39
C PHE A 73 0.09 -22.11 7.34
N ARG A 74 -0.52 -21.24 8.14
CA ARG A 74 -1.57 -21.58 9.13
C ARG A 74 -2.97 -21.20 8.68
N GLN A 75 -3.20 -21.15 7.35
CA GLN A 75 -4.51 -20.78 6.85
C GLN A 75 -5.53 -21.93 7.04
N ASP A 76 -6.73 -21.58 7.53
CA ASP A 76 -7.88 -22.46 7.53
C ASP A 76 -8.50 -22.48 6.11
N TYR A 77 -7.83 -23.20 5.20
CA TYR A 77 -8.22 -23.27 3.80
C TYR A 77 -7.98 -24.70 3.26
N PRO A 78 -8.91 -25.27 2.46
CA PRO A 78 -8.88 -26.69 2.11
C PRO A 78 -7.69 -27.08 1.24
N ALA A 79 -7.30 -26.25 0.27
CA ALA A 79 -6.21 -26.56 -0.65
C ALA A 79 -5.54 -25.28 -1.14
N TYR A 80 -4.23 -25.13 -0.88
CA TYR A 80 -3.42 -24.02 -1.39
C TYR A 80 -1.95 -24.39 -1.47
N GLU A 81 -1.23 -23.67 -2.29
CA GLU A 81 0.22 -23.69 -2.37
C GLU A 81 0.78 -22.28 -2.10
N ILE A 82 2.06 -22.19 -1.73
CA ILE A 82 2.74 -20.91 -1.55
C ILE A 82 3.97 -20.87 -2.45
N LEU A 83 4.10 -19.81 -3.24
CA LEU A 83 5.25 -19.53 -4.06
C LEU A 83 5.99 -18.32 -3.48
N PHE A 84 7.25 -18.52 -3.13
CA PHE A 84 8.17 -17.46 -2.70
C PHE A 84 9.10 -17.09 -3.84
N ALA A 85 9.44 -15.82 -3.95
CA ALA A 85 10.43 -15.35 -4.91
C ALA A 85 11.37 -14.34 -4.24
N ALA A 86 12.68 -14.52 -4.49
CA ALA A 86 13.72 -13.56 -4.15
C ALA A 86 14.56 -13.22 -5.40
N ASP A 87 15.25 -12.08 -5.37
CA ASP A 87 16.08 -11.68 -6.50
C ASP A 87 17.41 -12.44 -6.57
N GLU A 88 17.94 -12.86 -5.42
CA GLU A 88 19.23 -13.57 -5.29
C GLU A 88 19.07 -14.91 -4.56
N GLU A 89 19.87 -15.91 -4.96
CA GLU A 89 19.85 -17.26 -4.35
C GLU A 89 20.30 -17.26 -2.89
N ASN A 90 21.21 -16.35 -2.54
CA ASN A 90 21.75 -16.18 -1.18
C ASN A 90 20.99 -15.16 -0.34
N ASP A 91 19.78 -14.75 -0.75
CA ASP A 91 18.95 -13.87 0.05
C ASP A 91 18.58 -14.54 1.38
N SER A 92 18.91 -13.87 2.49
CA SER A 92 18.69 -14.39 3.84
C SER A 92 17.20 -14.64 4.20
N ALA A 93 16.28 -14.04 3.47
CA ALA A 93 14.85 -14.36 3.60
C ALA A 93 14.55 -15.79 3.18
N LEU A 94 15.27 -16.33 2.19
CA LEU A 94 15.07 -17.70 1.72
C LEU A 94 15.43 -18.75 2.78
N ASP A 95 16.39 -18.47 3.65
CA ASP A 95 16.72 -19.38 4.76
C ASP A 95 15.55 -19.47 5.74
N VAL A 96 14.89 -18.35 6.05
CA VAL A 96 13.68 -18.33 6.87
C VAL A 96 12.53 -19.05 6.17
N VAL A 97 12.37 -18.87 4.85
CA VAL A 97 11.37 -19.60 4.06
C VAL A 97 11.60 -21.11 4.14
N ARG A 98 12.86 -21.58 3.94
CA ARG A 98 13.21 -23.00 4.04
C ARG A 98 12.94 -23.55 5.44
N GLU A 99 13.32 -22.83 6.49
CA GLU A 99 13.07 -23.23 7.89
C GLU A 99 11.57 -23.40 8.16
N VAL A 100 10.75 -22.43 7.73
CA VAL A 100 9.30 -22.47 7.96
C VAL A 100 8.64 -23.55 7.11
N SER A 101 9.00 -23.70 5.83
CA SER A 101 8.40 -24.70 4.94
C SER A 101 8.63 -26.14 5.41
N VAL A 102 9.79 -26.45 5.99
CA VAL A 102 10.05 -27.79 6.59
C VAL A 102 9.11 -28.07 7.76
N ARG A 103 8.76 -27.05 8.55
CA ARG A 103 7.84 -27.20 9.70
C ARG A 103 6.39 -27.43 9.26
N TYR A 104 6.02 -26.94 8.10
CA TYR A 104 4.67 -27.05 7.51
C TYR A 104 4.72 -27.85 6.18
N ALA A 105 5.40 -28.99 6.18
CA ALA A 105 5.64 -29.80 4.98
C ALA A 105 4.37 -30.30 4.26
N GLN A 106 3.21 -30.24 4.93
CA GLN A 106 1.90 -30.56 4.32
C GLN A 106 1.42 -29.49 3.33
N ILE A 107 1.96 -28.27 3.36
CA ILE A 107 1.60 -27.20 2.44
C ILE A 107 2.62 -27.14 1.31
N PRO A 108 2.23 -27.37 0.05
CA PRO A 108 3.11 -27.28 -1.10
C PRO A 108 3.79 -25.89 -1.15
N CYS A 109 5.11 -25.88 -1.25
CA CYS A 109 5.90 -24.65 -1.26
C CYS A 109 6.92 -24.69 -2.40
N LYS A 110 6.95 -23.61 -3.19
CA LYS A 110 7.94 -23.43 -4.27
C LYS A 110 8.77 -22.19 -4.00
N ILE A 111 10.07 -22.25 -4.28
CA ILE A 111 11.00 -21.13 -4.15
C ILE A 111 11.58 -20.81 -5.51
N LEU A 112 11.50 -19.54 -5.91
CA LEU A 112 12.04 -19.02 -7.16
C LEU A 112 13.15 -18.03 -6.88
N VAL A 113 14.17 -18.06 -7.73
CA VAL A 113 15.20 -17.01 -7.81
C VAL A 113 14.97 -16.25 -9.13
N ASN A 114 14.64 -14.98 -9.03
CA ASN A 114 14.26 -14.16 -10.18
C ASN A 114 15.45 -13.64 -10.99
N GLY A 115 16.59 -13.44 -10.34
CA GLY A 115 17.70 -12.67 -10.90
C GLY A 115 17.36 -11.16 -10.98
N ILE A 116 18.09 -10.45 -11.82
CA ILE A 116 17.87 -9.01 -12.02
C ILE A 116 16.59 -8.80 -12.83
N PRO A 117 15.58 -8.10 -12.27
CA PRO A 117 14.33 -7.83 -13.00
C PRO A 117 14.58 -7.01 -14.28
N PRO A 118 14.07 -7.45 -15.44
CA PRO A 118 14.22 -6.72 -16.69
C PRO A 118 13.26 -5.51 -16.77
N TRP A 119 12.26 -5.45 -15.88
CA TRP A 119 11.25 -4.41 -15.83
C TRP A 119 11.56 -3.37 -14.75
N PRO A 120 11.15 -2.10 -14.97
CA PRO A 120 11.32 -1.04 -13.97
C PRO A 120 10.63 -1.32 -12.63
N ASN A 121 9.55 -2.13 -12.62
CA ASN A 121 8.82 -2.53 -11.42
C ASN A 121 9.19 -3.98 -11.01
N PRO A 122 10.11 -4.18 -10.04
CA PRO A 122 10.54 -5.49 -9.62
C PRO A 122 9.43 -6.39 -9.05
N PRO A 123 8.52 -5.89 -8.18
CA PRO A 123 7.38 -6.69 -7.72
C PRO A 123 6.51 -7.24 -8.84
N ALA A 124 6.19 -6.45 -9.87
CA ALA A 124 5.41 -6.92 -11.00
C ALA A 124 6.12 -8.07 -11.74
N TYR A 125 7.45 -8.01 -11.87
CA TYR A 125 8.23 -9.10 -12.45
C TYR A 125 8.18 -10.36 -11.57
N SER A 126 8.36 -10.22 -10.26
CA SER A 126 8.28 -11.35 -9.32
C SER A 126 6.92 -12.03 -9.37
N PHE A 127 5.83 -11.25 -9.41
CA PHE A 127 4.48 -11.80 -9.53
C PHE A 127 4.25 -12.49 -10.89
N SER A 128 4.79 -11.96 -11.99
CA SER A 128 4.72 -12.63 -13.29
C SER A 128 5.38 -14.01 -13.23
N ARG A 129 6.62 -14.07 -12.75
CA ARG A 129 7.37 -15.32 -12.64
C ARG A 129 6.67 -16.36 -11.77
N MET A 130 6.18 -15.94 -10.60
CA MET A 130 5.42 -16.83 -9.71
C MET A 130 4.12 -17.28 -10.34
N SER A 131 3.39 -16.39 -11.06
CA SER A 131 2.11 -16.72 -11.70
C SER A 131 2.23 -17.75 -12.81
N GLU A 132 3.38 -17.81 -13.51
CA GLU A 132 3.69 -18.81 -14.53
C GLU A 132 3.84 -20.21 -13.93
N LEU A 133 4.34 -20.32 -12.67
CA LEU A 133 4.56 -21.57 -11.95
C LEU A 133 3.40 -21.96 -11.03
N ALA A 134 2.44 -21.05 -10.83
CA ALA A 134 1.27 -21.28 -10.00
C ALA A 134 0.33 -22.29 -10.67
N GLU A 135 -0.08 -23.32 -9.93
CA GLU A 135 -0.93 -24.39 -10.44
C GLU A 135 -2.42 -24.05 -10.43
N ASN A 136 -2.83 -23.06 -9.60
CA ASN A 136 -4.25 -22.78 -9.38
C ASN A 136 -4.73 -21.54 -10.13
N GLU A 137 -6.03 -21.49 -10.40
CA GLU A 137 -6.70 -20.43 -11.18
C GLU A 137 -6.93 -19.14 -10.37
N ILE A 138 -6.83 -19.19 -9.05
CA ILE A 138 -6.90 -18.02 -8.17
C ILE A 138 -5.52 -17.75 -7.60
N LEU A 139 -5.04 -16.54 -7.84
CA LEU A 139 -3.77 -16.05 -7.33
C LEU A 139 -4.02 -15.07 -6.19
N VAL A 140 -3.29 -15.23 -5.09
CA VAL A 140 -3.34 -14.30 -3.96
C VAL A 140 -1.94 -13.73 -3.76
N THR A 141 -1.74 -12.47 -4.16
CA THR A 141 -0.47 -11.76 -3.93
C THR A 141 -0.48 -11.09 -2.57
N SER A 142 0.66 -11.11 -1.89
CA SER A 142 0.84 -10.41 -0.62
C SER A 142 2.28 -9.96 -0.44
N ASP A 143 2.45 -8.70 0.00
CA ASP A 143 3.76 -8.13 0.32
C ASP A 143 4.42 -8.84 1.52
N SER A 144 5.75 -8.75 1.63
CA SER A 144 6.53 -9.42 2.68
C SER A 144 6.24 -8.92 4.10
N ASP A 145 5.77 -7.68 4.23
CA ASP A 145 5.50 -6.99 5.50
C ASP A 145 4.05 -7.16 6.02
N VAL A 146 3.31 -8.12 5.49
CA VAL A 146 1.91 -8.41 5.87
C VAL A 146 1.82 -9.58 6.85
N GLU A 147 1.04 -9.39 7.92
CA GLU A 147 0.57 -10.46 8.82
C GLU A 147 -0.92 -10.73 8.55
N VAL A 148 -1.29 -12.00 8.52
CA VAL A 148 -2.66 -12.46 8.20
C VAL A 148 -3.21 -13.39 9.26
N ALA A 149 -4.53 -13.33 9.48
CA ALA A 149 -5.26 -14.25 10.35
C ALA A 149 -5.56 -15.59 9.64
N PRO A 150 -5.88 -16.67 10.38
CA PRO A 150 -6.14 -17.99 9.78
C PRO A 150 -7.29 -18.04 8.78
N ASN A 151 -8.28 -17.16 8.89
CA ASN A 151 -9.44 -17.07 7.99
C ASN A 151 -9.21 -16.20 6.74
N TYR A 152 -8.01 -15.65 6.58
CA TYR A 152 -7.70 -14.69 5.51
C TYR A 152 -8.02 -15.22 4.11
N LEU A 153 -7.53 -16.42 3.75
CA LEU A 153 -7.77 -16.95 2.42
C LEU A 153 -9.25 -17.16 2.12
N ARG A 154 -10.05 -17.63 3.11
CA ARG A 154 -11.49 -17.78 2.93
C ARG A 154 -12.19 -16.47 2.62
N GLU A 155 -11.83 -15.40 3.36
CA GLU A 155 -12.47 -14.10 3.23
C GLU A 155 -12.09 -13.35 1.95
N VAL A 156 -10.85 -13.52 1.46
CA VAL A 156 -10.42 -12.87 0.21
C VAL A 156 -10.83 -13.64 -1.03
N VAL A 157 -11.05 -14.95 -0.93
CA VAL A 157 -11.44 -15.80 -2.08
C VAL A 157 -12.95 -15.86 -2.27
N ALA A 158 -13.73 -15.85 -1.18
CA ALA A 158 -15.20 -15.99 -1.28
C ALA A 158 -15.85 -15.03 -2.30
N PRO A 159 -15.50 -13.74 -2.40
CA PRO A 159 -16.10 -12.86 -3.40
C PRO A 159 -15.75 -13.26 -4.84
N LEU A 160 -14.61 -13.93 -5.08
CA LEU A 160 -14.21 -14.40 -6.40
C LEU A 160 -15.06 -15.57 -6.91
N LEU A 161 -15.89 -16.17 -6.06
CA LEU A 161 -16.85 -17.21 -6.51
C LEU A 161 -17.96 -16.62 -7.40
N ASP A 162 -18.21 -15.30 -7.30
CA ASP A 162 -19.03 -14.61 -8.30
C ASP A 162 -18.25 -14.51 -9.63
N PRO A 163 -18.81 -14.99 -10.75
CA PRO A 163 -18.17 -14.87 -12.06
C PRO A 163 -17.84 -13.44 -12.49
N LYS A 164 -18.59 -12.46 -12.01
CA LYS A 164 -18.39 -11.04 -12.34
C LYS A 164 -17.22 -10.40 -11.58
N VAL A 165 -16.79 -10.99 -10.47
CA VAL A 165 -15.69 -10.50 -9.68
C VAL A 165 -14.38 -11.04 -10.23
N GLY A 166 -13.49 -10.14 -10.67
CA GLY A 166 -12.16 -10.48 -11.17
C GLY A 166 -11.06 -10.33 -10.12
N MET A 167 -11.25 -9.41 -9.17
CA MET A 167 -10.23 -9.07 -8.19
C MET A 167 -10.82 -8.69 -6.84
N VAL A 168 -10.10 -9.02 -5.78
CA VAL A 168 -10.40 -8.63 -4.38
C VAL A 168 -9.15 -8.00 -3.78
N THR A 169 -9.34 -6.97 -2.97
CA THR A 169 -8.28 -6.32 -2.20
C THR A 169 -8.76 -6.03 -0.77
N CYS A 170 -7.83 -5.74 0.16
CA CYS A 170 -8.15 -5.52 1.57
C CYS A 170 -7.71 -4.14 2.05
N VAL A 171 -8.46 -3.53 2.95
CA VAL A 171 -7.93 -2.49 3.82
C VAL A 171 -6.95 -3.11 4.83
N TYR A 172 -6.06 -2.29 5.35
CA TYR A 172 -5.06 -2.75 6.32
C TYR A 172 -4.89 -1.75 7.46
N ARG A 173 -4.55 -2.27 8.63
CA ARG A 173 -4.12 -1.47 9.77
C ARG A 173 -2.61 -1.51 9.91
N GLY A 174 -2.02 -0.38 10.26
CA GLY A 174 -0.58 -0.30 10.50
C GLY A 174 -0.20 -0.90 11.86
N LYS A 175 0.82 -1.76 11.87
CA LYS A 175 1.40 -2.33 13.09
C LYS A 175 2.76 -1.73 13.36
N ASN A 176 2.83 -0.80 14.33
CA ASN A 176 4.07 -0.13 14.69
C ASN A 176 5.06 -1.07 15.38
N THR A 177 6.32 -1.11 14.91
CA THR A 177 7.42 -1.90 15.51
C THR A 177 8.71 -1.12 15.75
N ALA A 178 8.74 0.20 15.50
CA ALA A 178 9.96 1.00 15.60
C ALA A 178 9.79 2.39 16.24
N GLY A 179 8.78 2.58 17.10
CA GLY A 179 8.60 3.80 17.87
C GLY A 179 7.85 4.91 17.13
N PHE A 180 8.13 6.18 17.44
CA PHE A 180 7.30 7.34 17.10
C PHE A 180 7.05 7.51 15.59
N TRP A 181 8.10 7.52 14.76
CA TRP A 181 7.99 7.73 13.32
C TRP A 181 7.23 6.61 12.61
N SER A 182 7.46 5.38 13.06
CA SER A 182 6.72 4.20 12.63
C SER A 182 5.26 4.28 13.07
N GLY A 183 4.98 4.78 14.27
CA GLY A 183 3.64 5.00 14.81
C GLY A 183 2.85 6.01 14.01
N LEU A 184 3.46 7.13 13.59
CA LEU A 184 2.81 8.13 12.72
C LEU A 184 2.42 7.54 11.36
N THR A 185 3.26 6.68 10.78
CA THR A 185 2.92 5.99 9.54
C THR A 185 1.81 4.96 9.76
N ALA A 186 1.91 4.17 10.81
CA ALA A 186 0.93 3.13 11.13
C ALA A 186 -0.48 3.73 11.34
N ILE A 187 -0.61 4.80 12.13
CA ILE A 187 -1.92 5.46 12.33
C ILE A 187 -2.44 6.11 11.04
N GLY A 188 -1.56 6.63 10.18
CA GLY A 188 -1.92 7.14 8.86
C GLY A 188 -2.50 6.06 7.95
N MET A 189 -1.96 4.84 7.98
CA MET A 189 -2.51 3.69 7.27
C MET A 189 -3.90 3.31 7.82
N SER A 190 -4.02 3.22 9.14
CA SER A 190 -5.27 2.81 9.79
C SER A 190 -6.41 3.84 9.62
N VAL A 191 -6.09 5.13 9.55
CA VAL A 191 -7.11 6.21 9.54
C VAL A 191 -7.18 6.90 8.17
N GLU A 192 -6.14 7.65 7.78
CA GLU A 192 -6.12 8.50 6.58
C GLU A 192 -6.33 7.69 5.29
N MET A 193 -5.51 6.64 5.09
CA MET A 193 -5.61 5.80 3.91
C MET A 193 -6.93 5.04 3.87
N THR A 194 -7.33 4.45 4.99
CA THR A 194 -8.62 3.73 5.08
C THR A 194 -9.80 4.65 4.80
N ALA A 195 -9.85 5.86 5.38
CA ALA A 195 -10.89 6.85 5.09
C ALA A 195 -10.95 7.18 3.59
N GLY A 196 -9.79 7.41 2.97
CA GLY A 196 -9.70 7.67 1.53
C GLY A 196 -10.25 6.53 0.67
N VAL A 197 -9.92 5.26 1.02
CA VAL A 197 -10.43 4.06 0.34
C VAL A 197 -11.95 3.93 0.51
N LEU A 198 -12.47 4.13 1.72
CA LEU A 198 -13.91 4.06 2.00
C LEU A 198 -14.70 5.11 1.21
N VAL A 199 -14.20 6.34 1.15
CA VAL A 199 -14.82 7.42 0.37
C VAL A 199 -14.76 7.12 -1.13
N ALA A 200 -13.63 6.65 -1.65
CA ALA A 200 -13.52 6.25 -3.05
C ALA A 200 -14.48 5.09 -3.39
N ASN A 201 -14.55 4.06 -2.55
CA ASN A 201 -15.48 2.96 -2.72
C ASN A 201 -16.97 3.40 -2.61
N LEU A 202 -17.26 4.41 -1.80
CA LEU A 202 -18.62 4.95 -1.67
C LEU A 202 -19.04 5.71 -2.93
N LEU A 203 -18.15 6.54 -3.49
CA LEU A 203 -18.48 7.48 -4.57
C LEU A 203 -18.32 6.89 -5.97
N GLU A 204 -17.30 6.05 -6.19
CA GLU A 204 -16.89 5.55 -7.50
C GLU A 204 -16.97 4.01 -7.63
N GLY A 205 -17.14 3.30 -6.49
CA GLY A 205 -16.89 1.87 -6.39
C GLY A 205 -15.38 1.56 -6.34
N MET A 206 -15.05 0.29 -6.08
CA MET A 206 -13.64 -0.13 -6.16
C MET A 206 -13.20 -0.25 -7.61
N LYS A 207 -12.17 0.49 -7.97
CA LYS A 207 -11.56 0.49 -9.32
C LYS A 207 -10.04 0.44 -9.25
N PHE A 208 -9.49 0.01 -8.13
CA PHE A 208 -8.06 -0.07 -7.86
C PHE A 208 -7.77 -1.14 -6.82
N GLY A 209 -6.53 -1.62 -6.79
CA GLY A 209 -6.03 -2.51 -5.76
C GLY A 209 -5.24 -1.77 -4.67
N LEU A 210 -5.02 -2.47 -3.58
CA LEU A 210 -4.13 -2.09 -2.48
C LEU A 210 -3.04 -3.15 -2.40
N GLY A 211 -1.78 -2.75 -2.56
CA GLY A 211 -0.62 -3.63 -2.73
C GLY A 211 -0.47 -4.75 -1.70
N PRO A 212 -0.70 -4.48 -0.38
CA PRO A 212 -0.52 -5.50 0.64
C PRO A 212 -1.32 -6.79 0.44
N THR A 213 -2.46 -6.74 -0.28
CA THR A 213 -3.21 -7.96 -0.64
C THR A 213 -4.05 -7.76 -1.90
N ILE A 214 -3.83 -8.63 -2.88
CA ILE A 214 -4.66 -8.73 -4.08
C ILE A 214 -4.93 -10.21 -4.36
N ALA A 215 -6.21 -10.61 -4.33
CA ALA A 215 -6.65 -11.90 -4.86
C ALA A 215 -7.27 -11.68 -6.24
N VAL A 216 -6.84 -12.44 -7.24
CA VAL A 216 -7.21 -12.24 -8.65
C VAL A 216 -7.40 -13.57 -9.38
N LYS A 217 -8.40 -13.64 -10.27
CA LYS A 217 -8.56 -14.77 -11.19
C LYS A 217 -7.52 -14.68 -12.31
N LYS A 218 -6.88 -15.79 -12.66
CA LYS A 218 -5.96 -15.85 -13.82
C LYS A 218 -6.66 -15.40 -15.11
N GLU A 219 -7.93 -15.74 -15.30
CA GLU A 219 -8.72 -15.29 -16.43
C GLU A 219 -8.81 -13.76 -16.51
N ALA A 220 -9.14 -13.09 -15.40
CA ALA A 220 -9.22 -11.63 -15.35
C ALA A 220 -7.84 -10.99 -15.57
N LEU A 221 -6.79 -11.57 -15.00
CA LEU A 221 -5.41 -11.14 -15.20
C LEU A 221 -4.96 -11.30 -16.66
N ALA A 222 -5.31 -12.41 -17.31
CA ALA A 222 -5.01 -12.64 -18.73
C ALA A 222 -5.71 -11.64 -19.65
N ARG A 223 -6.94 -11.21 -19.32
CA ARG A 223 -7.68 -10.18 -20.08
C ARG A 223 -6.95 -8.84 -20.14
N ILE A 224 -6.17 -8.51 -19.14
CA ILE A 224 -5.38 -7.28 -19.10
C ILE A 224 -3.94 -7.46 -19.61
N GLY A 225 -3.57 -8.64 -20.09
CA GLY A 225 -2.24 -8.98 -20.60
C GLY A 225 -1.24 -9.42 -19.53
N GLY A 226 -1.71 -9.87 -18.35
CA GLY A 226 -0.86 -10.40 -17.29
C GLY A 226 -0.10 -9.33 -16.48
N TYR A 227 0.73 -9.79 -15.56
CA TYR A 227 1.58 -8.90 -14.75
C TYR A 227 2.61 -8.13 -15.57
N GLN A 228 2.97 -8.60 -16.75
CA GLN A 228 3.90 -7.90 -17.66
C GLN A 228 3.40 -6.52 -18.06
N THR A 229 2.08 -6.36 -18.22
CA THR A 229 1.47 -5.05 -18.51
C THR A 229 1.73 -4.04 -17.40
N LEU A 230 1.97 -4.51 -16.17
CA LEU A 230 2.21 -3.67 -14.99
C LEU A 230 3.69 -3.31 -14.79
N GLY A 231 4.60 -3.88 -15.59
CA GLY A 231 6.05 -3.76 -15.42
C GLY A 231 6.60 -2.33 -15.46
N ASP A 232 5.93 -1.42 -16.15
CA ASP A 232 6.31 -0.01 -16.27
C ASP A 232 5.58 0.92 -15.31
N TYR A 233 4.52 0.46 -14.63
CA TYR A 233 3.73 1.34 -13.76
C TYR A 233 4.35 1.45 -12.36
N PHE A 234 4.34 2.66 -11.81
CA PHE A 234 4.84 2.89 -10.45
C PHE A 234 3.88 2.35 -9.40
N ALA A 235 2.58 2.56 -9.58
CA ALA A 235 1.50 2.03 -8.76
C ALA A 235 0.88 0.81 -9.45
N ASN A 236 1.61 -0.31 -9.50
CA ASN A 236 1.15 -1.54 -10.14
C ASN A 236 -0.13 -2.11 -9.48
N ASP A 237 -0.25 -1.94 -8.17
CA ASP A 237 -1.41 -2.31 -7.37
C ASP A 237 -2.67 -1.50 -7.74
N PHE A 238 -2.53 -0.18 -7.88
CA PHE A 238 -3.61 0.66 -8.38
C PHE A 238 -4.00 0.25 -9.80
N MET A 239 -3.01 0.08 -10.67
CA MET A 239 -3.23 -0.17 -12.11
C MET A 239 -3.85 -1.53 -12.39
N ILE A 240 -3.50 -2.59 -11.66
CA ILE A 240 -4.13 -3.91 -11.88
C ILE A 240 -5.64 -3.83 -11.64
N GLY A 241 -6.08 -3.17 -10.55
CA GLY A 241 -7.51 -2.98 -10.28
C GLY A 241 -8.19 -2.13 -11.32
N HIS A 242 -7.53 -1.03 -11.76
CA HIS A 242 -8.07 -0.14 -12.80
C HIS A 242 -8.25 -0.87 -14.14
N LEU A 243 -7.30 -1.66 -14.57
CA LEU A 243 -7.36 -2.41 -15.83
C LEU A 243 -8.39 -3.56 -15.76
N ILE A 244 -8.53 -4.23 -14.62
CA ILE A 244 -9.54 -5.30 -14.41
C ILE A 244 -10.95 -4.71 -14.44
N ASP A 245 -11.19 -3.55 -13.80
CA ASP A 245 -12.48 -2.84 -13.89
C ASP A 245 -12.76 -2.41 -15.34
N ALA A 246 -11.78 -1.87 -16.04
CA ALA A 246 -11.91 -1.49 -17.45
C ALA A 246 -12.14 -2.69 -18.39
N ALA A 247 -11.69 -3.89 -18.01
CA ALA A 247 -11.95 -5.12 -18.73
C ALA A 247 -13.35 -5.71 -18.45
N GLY A 248 -14.18 -5.05 -17.62
CA GLY A 248 -15.57 -5.41 -17.34
C GLY A 248 -15.76 -6.32 -16.13
N TYR A 249 -14.73 -6.57 -15.34
CA TYR A 249 -14.85 -7.29 -14.07
C TYR A 249 -15.03 -6.33 -12.90
N HIS A 250 -15.67 -6.79 -11.84
CA HIS A 250 -15.76 -6.05 -10.59
C HIS A 250 -14.52 -6.26 -9.75
N VAL A 251 -14.06 -5.16 -9.12
CA VAL A 251 -13.08 -5.18 -8.02
C VAL A 251 -13.84 -5.05 -6.71
N VAL A 252 -13.54 -5.91 -5.73
CA VAL A 252 -14.23 -5.94 -4.44
C VAL A 252 -13.27 -5.57 -3.31
N LEU A 253 -13.71 -4.70 -2.41
CA LEU A 253 -13.05 -4.43 -1.14
C LEU A 253 -13.53 -5.48 -0.12
N SER A 254 -12.64 -6.41 0.25
CA SER A 254 -12.93 -7.39 1.30
C SER A 254 -13.09 -6.71 2.66
N GLN A 255 -13.89 -7.32 3.52
CA GLN A 255 -14.03 -6.89 4.92
C GLN A 255 -12.88 -7.39 5.79
N HIS A 256 -12.06 -8.29 5.27
CA HIS A 256 -10.86 -8.73 5.97
C HIS A 256 -9.88 -7.58 6.12
N VAL A 257 -9.44 -7.34 7.35
CA VAL A 257 -8.42 -6.32 7.66
C VAL A 257 -7.11 -7.05 7.94
N ILE A 258 -6.11 -6.80 7.10
CA ILE A 258 -4.76 -7.34 7.33
C ILE A 258 -3.93 -6.40 8.20
N GLU A 259 -2.86 -6.92 8.80
CA GLU A 259 -1.87 -6.12 9.51
C GLU A 259 -0.67 -5.83 8.61
N HIS A 260 -0.36 -4.55 8.41
CA HIS A 260 0.84 -4.11 7.70
C HIS A 260 1.90 -3.70 8.72
N VAL A 261 2.99 -4.46 8.80
CA VAL A 261 4.08 -4.21 9.75
C VAL A 261 4.91 -3.02 9.30
N VAL A 262 4.93 -1.97 10.12
CA VAL A 262 5.66 -0.73 9.85
C VAL A 262 6.92 -0.68 10.71
N HIS A 263 8.09 -0.60 10.07
CA HIS A 263 9.39 -0.53 10.74
C HIS A 263 10.24 0.61 10.19
N GLN A 264 9.96 1.83 10.65
CA GLN A 264 10.65 3.05 10.21
C GLN A 264 11.45 3.63 11.37
N LYS A 265 12.75 3.34 11.40
CA LYS A 265 13.65 3.62 12.54
C LYS A 265 13.85 5.12 12.85
N ASN A 266 13.70 5.99 11.85
CA ASN A 266 13.94 7.42 11.99
C ASN A 266 13.08 8.25 11.03
N PHE A 267 13.16 9.57 11.16
CA PHE A 267 12.43 10.54 10.35
C PHE A 267 12.73 10.39 8.85
N GLN A 268 14.00 10.20 8.46
CA GLN A 268 14.38 10.13 7.05
C GLN A 268 13.73 8.94 6.35
N VAL A 269 13.78 7.76 6.96
CA VAL A 269 13.13 6.53 6.41
C VAL A 269 11.62 6.71 6.30
N MET A 270 11.00 7.30 7.32
CA MET A 270 9.58 7.63 7.30
C MET A 270 9.25 8.60 6.17
N TRP A 271 10.01 9.71 6.07
CA TRP A 271 9.81 10.75 5.07
C TRP A 271 9.92 10.19 3.64
N ASP A 272 10.98 9.42 3.35
CA ASP A 272 11.24 8.86 2.02
C ASP A 272 10.12 7.92 1.58
N ASN A 273 9.60 7.09 2.50
CA ASN A 273 8.47 6.22 2.21
C ASN A 273 7.18 7.01 1.98
N GLN A 274 6.85 7.98 2.86
CA GLN A 274 5.64 8.81 2.70
C GLN A 274 5.70 9.63 1.41
N PHE A 275 6.86 10.20 1.11
CA PHE A 275 7.07 10.99 -0.09
C PHE A 275 6.94 10.15 -1.37
N ARG A 276 7.47 8.91 -1.34
CA ARG A 276 7.31 7.95 -2.44
C ARG A 276 5.84 7.60 -2.66
N TRP A 277 5.07 7.30 -1.61
CA TRP A 277 3.65 6.99 -1.71
C TRP A 277 2.83 8.19 -2.20
N ALA A 278 3.09 9.38 -1.67
CA ALA A 278 2.42 10.60 -2.13
C ALA A 278 2.67 10.88 -3.61
N LYS A 279 3.90 10.65 -4.09
CA LYS A 279 4.21 10.73 -5.53
C LYS A 279 3.49 9.64 -6.33
N SER A 280 3.47 8.41 -5.85
CA SER A 280 2.73 7.32 -6.50
C SER A 280 1.27 7.72 -6.73
N THR A 281 0.59 8.20 -5.68
CA THR A 281 -0.80 8.67 -5.76
C THR A 281 -0.95 9.88 -6.69
N ARG A 282 -0.02 10.84 -6.64
CA ARG A 282 -0.06 12.03 -7.51
C ARG A 282 -0.02 11.65 -8.99
N TYR A 283 0.77 10.67 -9.36
CA TYR A 283 0.93 10.29 -10.76
C TYR A 283 -0.15 9.31 -11.23
N SER A 284 -0.61 8.40 -10.37
CA SER A 284 -1.69 7.45 -10.71
C SER A 284 -3.09 8.07 -10.64
N ARG A 285 -3.33 9.01 -9.71
CA ARG A 285 -4.63 9.71 -9.51
C ARG A 285 -4.46 11.21 -9.32
N PRO A 286 -4.03 11.99 -10.31
CA PRO A 286 -3.68 13.41 -10.14
C PRO A 286 -4.82 14.27 -9.61
N LYS A 287 -6.07 14.05 -10.06
CA LYS A 287 -7.26 14.77 -9.56
C LYS A 287 -7.58 14.39 -8.11
N GLY A 288 -7.51 13.09 -7.79
CA GLY A 288 -7.72 12.59 -6.41
C GLY A 288 -6.64 13.10 -5.47
N HIS A 289 -5.39 13.09 -5.88
CA HIS A 289 -4.28 13.61 -5.09
C HIS A 289 -4.39 15.13 -4.85
N PHE A 290 -4.80 15.91 -5.84
CA PHE A 290 -5.09 17.33 -5.63
C PHE A 290 -6.21 17.51 -4.61
N GLY A 291 -7.31 16.78 -4.75
CA GLY A 291 -8.44 16.79 -3.81
C GLY A 291 -8.05 16.40 -2.39
N SER A 292 -7.06 15.50 -2.21
CA SER A 292 -6.59 15.12 -0.87
C SER A 292 -5.96 16.28 -0.09
N GLY A 293 -5.50 17.35 -0.75
CA GLY A 293 -5.08 18.58 -0.07
C GLY A 293 -6.21 19.29 0.70
N LEU A 294 -7.46 19.05 0.32
CA LEU A 294 -8.64 19.68 0.92
C LEU A 294 -9.24 18.89 2.10
N ILE A 295 -8.74 17.67 2.35
CA ILE A 295 -9.28 16.82 3.43
C ILE A 295 -8.53 16.98 4.75
N PHE A 296 -7.34 17.53 4.74
CA PHE A 296 -6.58 17.83 5.96
C PHE A 296 -7.35 18.84 6.83
N ALA A 297 -7.32 18.67 8.14
CA ALA A 297 -8.04 19.55 9.05
C ALA A 297 -7.10 20.45 9.86
N LEU A 298 -6.07 19.87 10.47
CA LEU A 298 -5.20 20.60 11.39
C LEU A 298 -4.45 21.77 10.75
N PRO A 299 -3.89 21.67 9.52
CA PRO A 299 -3.24 22.79 8.86
C PRO A 299 -4.17 23.99 8.67
N TYR A 300 -5.43 23.75 8.30
CA TYR A 300 -6.42 24.81 8.13
C TYR A 300 -6.87 25.40 9.47
N GLY A 301 -7.03 24.55 10.50
CA GLY A 301 -7.34 25.02 11.85
C GLY A 301 -6.26 25.93 12.43
N LEU A 302 -4.97 25.56 12.24
CA LEU A 302 -3.82 26.37 12.66
C LEU A 302 -3.71 27.68 11.86
N LEU A 303 -3.92 27.64 10.54
CA LEU A 303 -3.98 28.83 9.69
C LEU A 303 -5.06 29.78 10.18
N GLY A 304 -6.26 29.25 10.47
CA GLY A 304 -7.37 30.00 10.99
C GLY A 304 -7.09 30.65 12.35
N LEU A 305 -6.44 29.90 13.26
CA LEU A 305 -6.03 30.41 14.56
C LEU A 305 -5.10 31.63 14.43
N VAL A 306 -4.02 31.48 13.67
CA VAL A 306 -3.03 32.55 13.49
C VAL A 306 -3.63 33.78 12.83
N ALA A 307 -4.39 33.60 11.73
CA ALA A 307 -4.98 34.70 10.99
C ALA A 307 -6.06 35.44 11.80
N ALA A 308 -6.91 34.69 12.55
CA ALA A 308 -7.96 35.30 13.36
C ALA A 308 -7.41 36.06 14.59
N ILE A 309 -6.36 35.54 15.25
CA ILE A 309 -5.65 36.27 16.32
C ILE A 309 -5.07 37.57 15.79
N ALA A 310 -4.42 37.56 14.63
CA ALA A 310 -3.87 38.76 13.99
C ALA A 310 -4.94 39.78 13.58
N LEU A 311 -6.20 39.35 13.43
CA LEU A 311 -7.38 40.23 13.20
C LEU A 311 -8.05 40.71 14.50
N GLY A 312 -7.52 40.35 15.68
CA GLY A 312 -8.14 40.65 16.97
C GLY A 312 -9.39 39.79 17.27
N LYS A 313 -9.57 38.64 16.61
CA LYS A 313 -10.70 37.70 16.76
C LYS A 313 -10.26 36.34 17.32
N PRO A 314 -9.63 36.25 18.51
CA PRO A 314 -9.06 35.00 19.02
C PRO A 314 -10.12 33.91 19.23
N GLY A 315 -11.35 34.24 19.58
CA GLY A 315 -12.47 33.29 19.75
C GLY A 315 -12.77 32.51 18.46
N LEU A 316 -12.75 33.19 17.28
CA LEU A 316 -12.89 32.55 15.98
C LEU A 316 -11.76 31.60 15.69
N GLY A 317 -10.52 32.03 15.98
CA GLY A 317 -9.33 31.20 15.78
C GLY A 317 -9.36 29.93 16.61
N LEU A 318 -9.71 30.04 17.90
CA LEU A 318 -9.86 28.89 18.79
C LEU A 318 -10.99 27.95 18.35
N ALA A 319 -12.09 28.48 17.84
CA ALA A 319 -13.20 27.67 17.30
C ALA A 319 -12.76 26.85 16.07
N LEU A 320 -12.01 27.47 15.14
CA LEU A 320 -11.49 26.78 13.94
C LEU A 320 -10.49 25.68 14.31
N LEU A 321 -9.55 25.97 15.22
CA LEU A 321 -8.62 24.94 15.68
C LEU A 321 -9.35 23.83 16.44
N GLY A 322 -10.29 24.15 17.34
CA GLY A 322 -11.09 23.18 18.07
C GLY A 322 -11.91 22.27 17.15
N ALA A 323 -12.51 22.84 16.09
CA ALA A 323 -13.22 22.07 15.07
C ALA A 323 -12.27 21.12 14.31
N ALA A 324 -11.07 21.58 13.93
CA ALA A 324 -10.08 20.74 13.26
C ALA A 324 -9.60 19.58 14.15
N VAL A 325 -9.30 19.83 15.42
CA VAL A 325 -8.89 18.80 16.39
C VAL A 325 -10.02 17.79 16.60
N LEU A 326 -11.24 18.25 16.84
CA LEU A 326 -12.41 17.38 17.01
C LEU A 326 -12.63 16.50 15.77
N ASN A 327 -12.50 17.08 14.57
CA ASN A 327 -12.61 16.36 13.31
C ASN A 327 -11.62 15.19 13.26
N ARG A 328 -10.34 15.40 13.60
CA ARG A 328 -9.30 14.34 13.59
C ARG A 328 -9.54 13.28 14.67
N ILE A 329 -10.02 13.67 15.84
CA ILE A 329 -10.41 12.72 16.89
C ILE A 329 -11.54 11.80 16.40
N LEU A 330 -12.60 12.41 15.86
CA LEU A 330 -13.75 11.66 15.35
C LEU A 330 -13.35 10.71 14.20
N GLU A 331 -12.52 11.15 13.26
CA GLU A 331 -12.07 10.30 12.17
C GLU A 331 -11.20 9.13 12.67
N SER A 332 -10.29 9.38 13.62
CA SER A 332 -9.50 8.34 14.26
C SER A 332 -10.38 7.26 14.91
N TRP A 333 -11.42 7.69 15.62
CA TRP A 333 -12.33 6.74 16.29
C TRP A 333 -13.28 6.04 15.32
N LEU A 334 -13.88 6.77 14.38
CA LEU A 334 -14.89 6.22 13.46
C LEU A 334 -14.27 5.30 12.42
N VAL A 335 -13.09 5.64 11.90
CA VAL A 335 -12.41 4.88 10.85
C VAL A 335 -11.35 3.96 11.47
N GLY A 336 -10.37 4.49 12.17
CA GLY A 336 -9.26 3.71 12.70
C GLY A 336 -9.72 2.62 13.69
N TRP A 337 -10.54 2.98 14.68
CA TRP A 337 -11.12 1.97 15.57
C TRP A 337 -12.39 1.33 14.98
N GLY A 338 -13.31 2.14 14.46
CA GLY A 338 -14.61 1.67 14.00
C GLY A 338 -14.50 0.63 12.87
N VAL A 339 -13.63 0.84 11.90
CA VAL A 339 -13.49 -0.01 10.71
C VAL A 339 -12.37 -1.03 10.85
N VAL A 340 -11.12 -0.59 11.06
CA VAL A 340 -9.96 -1.51 11.06
C VAL A 340 -9.58 -2.03 12.44
N ARG A 341 -10.32 -1.64 13.49
CA ARG A 341 -10.12 -2.11 14.86
C ARG A 341 -8.72 -1.85 15.41
N ASP A 342 -8.12 -0.72 15.04
CA ASP A 342 -6.82 -0.32 15.53
C ASP A 342 -6.91 0.28 16.94
N PRO A 343 -6.36 -0.40 17.98
CA PRO A 343 -6.41 0.13 19.35
C PRO A 343 -5.59 1.41 19.52
N VAL A 344 -4.58 1.67 18.69
CA VAL A 344 -3.78 2.89 18.71
C VAL A 344 -4.64 4.08 18.29
N ALA A 345 -5.45 3.92 17.23
CA ALA A 345 -6.38 4.96 16.79
C ALA A 345 -7.42 5.34 17.86
N LEU A 346 -7.78 4.41 18.76
CA LEU A 346 -8.69 4.68 19.87
C LEU A 346 -7.99 5.38 21.04
N LYS A 347 -6.80 4.89 21.44
CA LYS A 347 -6.12 5.32 22.66
C LYS A 347 -5.16 6.49 22.45
N GLU A 348 -4.51 6.52 21.28
CA GLU A 348 -3.47 7.49 20.92
C GLU A 348 -3.93 8.39 19.75
N PHE A 349 -5.22 8.72 19.72
CA PHE A 349 -5.86 9.51 18.67
C PHE A 349 -5.14 10.85 18.38
N TRP A 350 -4.44 11.41 19.36
CA TRP A 350 -3.64 12.62 19.22
C TRP A 350 -2.49 12.48 18.21
N LEU A 351 -1.96 11.26 18.04
CA LEU A 351 -0.96 10.96 17.00
C LEU A 351 -1.52 11.24 15.60
N TYR A 352 -2.83 11.02 15.41
CA TYR A 352 -3.45 11.28 14.11
C TYR A 352 -3.50 12.78 13.78
N ALA A 353 -3.68 13.65 14.76
CA ALA A 353 -3.57 15.09 14.54
C ALA A 353 -2.16 15.51 14.07
N ILE A 354 -1.10 14.95 14.68
CA ILE A 354 0.27 15.18 14.24
C ILE A 354 0.49 14.61 12.83
N ARG A 355 -0.03 13.41 12.57
CA ARG A 355 0.02 12.77 11.26
C ARG A 355 -0.66 13.59 10.18
N ASP A 356 -1.82 14.18 10.47
CA ASP A 356 -2.58 15.05 9.56
C ASP A 356 -1.74 16.26 9.11
N PHE A 357 -1.07 16.93 10.06
CA PHE A 357 -0.19 18.05 9.74
C PHE A 357 1.02 17.61 8.90
N LEU A 358 1.68 16.51 9.27
CA LEU A 358 2.80 15.96 8.52
C LEU A 358 2.36 15.49 7.12
N GLY A 359 1.20 14.86 7.01
CA GLY A 359 0.61 14.44 5.74
C GLY A 359 0.41 15.59 4.77
N PHE A 360 -0.07 16.74 5.27
CA PHE A 360 -0.20 17.95 4.46
C PHE A 360 1.16 18.44 3.93
N ILE A 361 2.21 18.41 4.76
CA ILE A 361 3.56 18.80 4.33
C ILE A 361 4.06 17.84 3.24
N VAL A 362 3.89 16.53 3.43
CA VAL A 362 4.29 15.51 2.44
C VAL A 362 3.49 15.68 1.14
N TRP A 363 2.18 15.94 1.25
CA TRP A 363 1.32 16.22 0.09
C TRP A 363 1.83 17.43 -0.70
N ALA A 364 2.09 18.55 -0.04
CA ALA A 364 2.63 19.75 -0.68
C ALA A 364 4.01 19.49 -1.30
N ALA A 365 4.91 18.83 -0.56
CA ALA A 365 6.24 18.47 -1.04
C ALA A 365 6.19 17.53 -2.25
N SER A 366 5.19 16.67 -2.38
CA SER A 366 5.05 15.72 -3.50
C SER A 366 4.98 16.40 -4.87
N TYR A 367 4.59 17.68 -4.92
CA TYR A 367 4.58 18.48 -6.15
C TYR A 367 5.98 18.90 -6.59
N THR A 368 7.01 18.70 -5.78
CA THR A 368 8.40 19.02 -6.14
C THR A 368 9.07 17.85 -6.85
N GLY A 369 9.60 18.12 -8.06
CA GLY A 369 10.42 17.17 -8.84
C GLY A 369 9.67 15.89 -9.28
N ALA A 370 10.29 15.15 -10.19
CA ALA A 370 9.77 13.90 -10.76
C ALA A 370 10.60 12.66 -10.37
N ARG A 371 11.42 12.75 -9.32
CA ARG A 371 12.33 11.67 -8.90
C ARG A 371 11.75 10.94 -7.70
N ALA A 372 11.83 9.63 -7.71
CA ALA A 372 11.54 8.77 -6.56
C ALA A 372 12.72 7.84 -6.28
N VAL A 373 12.94 7.53 -5.01
CA VAL A 373 13.88 6.50 -4.58
C VAL A 373 13.06 5.33 -4.08
N TRP A 374 13.35 4.13 -4.58
CA TRP A 374 12.70 2.91 -4.13
C TRP A 374 13.78 1.85 -3.91
N ARG A 375 13.94 1.41 -2.66
CA ARG A 375 15.12 0.68 -2.21
C ARG A 375 16.39 1.48 -2.62
N ASP A 376 17.40 0.84 -3.17
CA ASP A 376 18.65 1.48 -3.61
C ASP A 376 18.61 2.06 -5.02
N SER A 377 17.46 1.99 -5.69
CA SER A 377 17.31 2.41 -7.09
C SER A 377 16.64 3.77 -7.21
N ARG A 378 17.15 4.59 -8.15
CA ARG A 378 16.60 5.91 -8.47
C ARG A 378 15.74 5.82 -9.72
N TYR A 379 14.51 6.29 -9.62
CA TYR A 379 13.53 6.30 -10.69
C TYR A 379 13.17 7.72 -11.11
N GLU A 380 12.88 7.89 -12.39
CA GLU A 380 12.23 9.07 -12.94
C GLU A 380 10.78 8.73 -13.27
N LEU A 381 9.85 9.56 -12.80
CA LEU A 381 8.42 9.38 -13.04
C LEU A 381 8.01 10.15 -14.31
N ARG A 382 7.41 9.45 -15.27
CA ARG A 382 6.88 10.02 -16.51
C ARG A 382 5.40 9.65 -16.66
N GLY A 383 4.54 10.56 -16.20
CA GLY A 383 3.13 10.21 -15.99
C GLY A 383 3.00 9.12 -14.92
N ASP A 384 2.19 8.11 -15.14
CA ASP A 384 1.97 6.95 -14.28
C ASP A 384 3.07 5.86 -14.39
N LYS A 385 4.04 6.06 -15.30
CA LYS A 385 5.14 5.13 -15.58
C LYS A 385 6.43 5.52 -14.89
N ILE A 386 7.26 4.50 -14.62
CA ILE A 386 8.61 4.65 -14.07
C ILE A 386 9.68 4.32 -15.13
N VAL A 387 10.77 5.07 -15.09
CA VAL A 387 11.96 4.78 -15.88
C VAL A 387 13.15 4.64 -14.94
N LEU A 388 13.83 3.50 -15.00
CA LEU A 388 15.04 3.26 -14.20
C LEU A 388 16.14 4.20 -14.67
N ARG A 389 16.71 5.02 -13.80
CA ARG A 389 17.92 5.78 -14.10
C ARG A 389 19.14 4.91 -13.84
N LYS A 390 19.83 4.46 -14.88
CA LYS A 390 21.17 3.89 -14.74
C LYS A 390 22.05 4.92 -14.04
N ASN A 391 22.65 4.55 -12.91
CA ASN A 391 23.68 5.38 -12.28
C ASN A 391 24.83 5.56 -13.31
N ALA A 392 25.20 6.81 -13.59
CA ALA A 392 26.29 7.16 -14.51
C ALA A 392 27.68 6.74 -14.02
N GLY A 393 27.78 5.81 -13.05
CA GLY A 393 29.01 5.39 -12.37
C GLY A 393 29.42 3.93 -12.51
N THR A 394 28.63 3.04 -13.13
CA THR A 394 28.95 1.61 -13.22
C THR A 394 29.39 1.13 -14.61
N SER A 395 29.71 2.05 -15.53
CA SER A 395 30.15 1.70 -16.90
C SER A 395 31.67 1.61 -17.10
N GLN A 396 32.50 1.47 -16.05
CA GLN A 396 33.96 1.38 -16.19
C GLN A 396 34.61 0.14 -15.61
N ALA A 397 33.90 -0.97 -15.42
CA ALA A 397 34.51 -2.21 -14.94
C ALA A 397 34.35 -3.42 -15.90
N ALA A 398 33.98 -3.20 -17.14
CA ALA A 398 33.87 -4.28 -18.14
C ALA A 398 34.63 -3.94 -19.44
N GLY A 399 35.91 -3.61 -19.34
CA GLY A 399 36.67 -3.25 -20.51
C GLY A 399 38.19 -3.12 -20.28
N SER A 400 38.82 -4.07 -19.59
CA SER A 400 40.27 -4.23 -19.67
C SER A 400 40.70 -5.65 -19.18
N SER A 401 40.34 -6.69 -19.91
CA SER A 401 41.10 -7.92 -19.88
C SER A 401 42.04 -7.87 -21.07
N GLY A 402 43.31 -7.54 -20.78
CA GLY A 402 44.38 -7.41 -21.75
C GLY A 402 44.65 -8.69 -22.53
N ALA A 403 44.95 -8.49 -23.78
CA ALA A 403 45.51 -9.48 -24.66
C ALA A 403 46.88 -9.99 -24.13
N PRO A 404 47.23 -11.26 -24.32
CA PRO A 404 48.56 -11.74 -23.93
C PRO A 404 49.61 -11.21 -24.88
N GLN A 405 50.62 -10.51 -24.37
CA GLN A 405 51.82 -10.14 -25.07
C GLN A 405 52.66 -11.41 -25.29
N SER A 406 52.88 -11.76 -26.54
CA SER A 406 53.85 -12.71 -26.99
C SER A 406 55.25 -12.15 -26.78
N HIS A 407 56.10 -12.82 -25.97
CA HIS A 407 57.55 -12.61 -25.93
C HIS A 407 58.22 -13.35 -27.08
N PRO A 408 59.12 -12.75 -27.85
CA PRO A 408 59.99 -13.45 -28.75
C PRO A 408 61.20 -14.01 -27.98
N ASN A 409 61.50 -15.30 -28.22
CA ASN A 409 62.76 -15.93 -27.89
C ASN A 409 63.91 -15.19 -28.56
N SER A 410 64.99 -14.92 -27.81
CA SER A 410 66.34 -14.73 -28.32
C SER A 410 67.30 -15.57 -27.54
N HIS A 411 67.97 -16.45 -28.29
CA HIS A 411 69.14 -17.24 -27.90
C HIS A 411 70.29 -16.35 -27.36
N HIS A 412 70.86 -16.66 -26.23
CA HIS A 412 72.30 -17.05 -26.07
C HIS A 412 72.54 -17.52 -24.64
#